data_77f8befc50a93788678a64528d83f9ec
#
_entry.id   77f8befc50a93788678a64528d83f9ec
#
_cell.length_a   1.000
_cell.length_b   1.000
_cell.length_c   1.000
_cell.angle_alpha   90.00
_cell.angle_beta   90.00
_cell.angle_gamma   90.00
#
_symmetry.space_group_name_H-M   'P 1'
#
loop_
_entity.id
_entity.type
_entity.pdbx_description
1 polymer ?
#
loop_
_entity_poly.entity_id
_entity_poly.type
_entity_poly.pdbx_seq_one_letter_code
_entity_poly.pdbx_strand_id
1 'polypeptide(L)'
;LKGAGIDQYDVSLRETQTYEIIDDVAHMKSEIGLLYYNDFNRPVLEKLIHTNELTFTELFTAHPHIFIGKTHPLANKDVVSMDELEEYPYISFEQGDHNSFYFSEEIFSTVVRPKHIRVRDRASLFSLLLGLNGYTVSSGVIDKEVNGENIISVPLAEEGLMHIGYITNNKMQRSRLGQEYIHALEQYVSNYGRHIKLPENKK
;
A
#
# COMPACT_ATOMS: atom_id res chain seq x y z
N LEU A 1 16.49 10.40 -7.54
CA LEU A 1 17.16 11.69 -7.79
C LEU A 1 18.65 11.51 -8.11
N LYS A 2 19.36 10.60 -7.40
CA LYS A 2 20.72 10.21 -7.76
C LYS A 2 20.67 9.52 -9.15
N GLY A 3 21.30 10.10 -10.15
CA GLY A 3 21.33 9.54 -11.51
C GLY A 3 20.47 10.28 -12.54
N ALA A 4 19.50 11.09 -12.11
CA ALA A 4 18.67 11.90 -13.02
C ALA A 4 19.38 13.17 -13.53
N GLY A 5 20.63 13.45 -13.08
CA GLY A 5 21.38 14.65 -13.45
C GLY A 5 20.70 15.96 -13.01
N ILE A 6 20.02 15.92 -11.87
CA ILE A 6 19.30 17.06 -11.31
C ILE A 6 20.01 17.48 -10.01
N ASP A 7 20.70 18.63 -10.09
CA ASP A 7 21.50 19.13 -8.97
C ASP A 7 20.71 19.99 -7.98
N GLN A 8 19.55 20.51 -8.39
CA GLN A 8 18.66 21.32 -7.56
C GLN A 8 17.23 20.83 -7.67
N TYR A 9 16.61 20.55 -6.53
CA TYR A 9 15.23 20.09 -6.47
C TYR A 9 14.59 20.52 -5.14
N ASP A 10 13.28 20.77 -5.21
CA ASP A 10 12.41 20.94 -4.05
C ASP A 10 11.25 19.95 -4.23
N VAL A 11 11.17 18.95 -3.35
CA VAL A 11 10.21 17.85 -3.43
C VAL A 11 9.60 17.62 -2.08
N SER A 12 8.26 17.58 -2.04
CA SER A 12 7.50 17.17 -0.86
C SER A 12 6.98 15.75 -1.06
N LEU A 13 7.28 14.86 -0.11
CA LEU A 13 6.67 13.54 -0.02
C LEU A 13 5.72 13.54 1.17
N ARG A 14 4.46 13.19 0.94
CA ARG A 14 3.42 13.12 1.97
C ARG A 14 2.92 11.69 2.10
N GLU A 15 2.96 11.15 3.30
CA GLU A 15 2.20 9.96 3.68
C GLU A 15 0.87 10.46 4.25
N THR A 16 -0.25 10.16 3.59
CA THR A 16 -1.57 10.64 3.99
C THR A 16 -2.66 9.68 3.56
N GLN A 17 -3.89 9.95 3.97
CA GLN A 17 -5.06 9.10 3.80
C GLN A 17 -5.51 9.02 2.34
N THR A 18 -6.13 7.91 1.94
CA THR A 18 -6.54 7.67 0.55
C THR A 18 -7.40 8.78 -0.03
N TYR A 19 -8.37 9.31 0.75
CA TYR A 19 -9.19 10.43 0.28
C TYR A 19 -8.36 11.70 0.06
N GLU A 20 -7.47 12.02 0.99
CA GLU A 20 -6.58 13.19 0.88
C GLU A 20 -5.61 13.08 -0.30
N ILE A 21 -5.12 11.87 -0.61
CA ILE A 21 -4.30 11.64 -1.81
C ILE A 21 -5.07 12.06 -3.06
N ILE A 22 -6.33 11.65 -3.19
CA ILE A 22 -7.16 11.99 -4.33
C ILE A 22 -7.46 13.50 -4.36
N ASP A 23 -7.79 14.09 -3.21
CA ASP A 23 -8.06 15.54 -3.09
C ASP A 23 -6.84 16.39 -3.44
N ASP A 24 -5.66 16.01 -2.93
CA ASP A 24 -4.42 16.73 -3.21
C ASP A 24 -4.04 16.70 -4.70
N VAL A 25 -4.25 15.58 -5.39
CA VAL A 25 -3.99 15.50 -6.84
C VAL A 25 -5.07 16.24 -7.62
N ALA A 26 -6.34 16.17 -7.19
CA ALA A 26 -7.45 16.88 -7.82
C ALA A 26 -7.24 18.40 -7.79
N HIS A 27 -6.76 18.93 -6.66
CA HIS A 27 -6.50 20.34 -6.45
C HIS A 27 -5.07 20.78 -6.80
N MET A 28 -4.31 19.92 -7.48
CA MET A 28 -2.93 20.21 -7.93
C MET A 28 -1.96 20.57 -6.78
N LYS A 29 -2.25 20.15 -5.54
CA LYS A 29 -1.33 20.25 -4.40
C LYS A 29 -0.25 19.18 -4.46
N SER A 30 -0.58 18.02 -5.07
CA SER A 30 0.34 16.93 -5.39
C SER A 30 0.26 16.62 -6.89
N GLU A 31 1.39 16.34 -7.50
CA GLU A 31 1.48 16.01 -8.93
C GLU A 31 1.12 14.53 -9.18
N ILE A 32 1.44 13.67 -8.22
CA ILE A 32 1.25 12.23 -8.28
C ILE A 32 0.72 11.75 -6.94
N GLY A 33 -0.27 10.87 -6.96
CA GLY A 33 -0.76 10.17 -5.78
C GLY A 33 -0.65 8.66 -5.97
N LEU A 34 -0.14 7.95 -4.98
CA LEU A 34 -0.08 6.49 -4.99
C LEU A 34 -1.23 5.93 -4.18
N LEU A 35 -1.97 5.00 -4.74
CA LEU A 35 -3.05 4.29 -4.07
C LEU A 35 -3.28 2.91 -4.68
N TYR A 36 -4.14 2.13 -4.05
CA TYR A 36 -4.59 0.87 -4.62
C TYR A 36 -6.10 0.79 -4.63
N TYR A 37 -6.64 -0.12 -5.44
CA TYR A 37 -8.00 -0.62 -5.29
C TYR A 37 -8.09 -2.13 -5.49
N ASN A 38 -9.21 -2.68 -5.03
CA ASN A 38 -9.62 -4.05 -5.21
C ASN A 38 -11.08 -4.07 -5.68
N ASP A 39 -11.67 -5.23 -5.89
CA ASP A 39 -13.06 -5.33 -6.37
C ASP A 39 -14.08 -4.67 -5.45
N PHE A 40 -13.82 -4.61 -4.13
CA PHE A 40 -14.72 -4.00 -3.16
C PHE A 40 -14.73 -2.47 -3.23
N ASN A 41 -13.56 -1.83 -3.21
CA ASN A 41 -13.47 -0.36 -3.15
C ASN A 41 -13.41 0.31 -4.53
N ARG A 42 -13.12 -0.46 -5.59
CA ARG A 42 -12.97 0.03 -6.97
C ARG A 42 -14.13 0.91 -7.44
N PRO A 43 -15.42 0.53 -7.30
CA PRO A 43 -16.51 1.36 -7.82
C PRO A 43 -16.56 2.76 -7.21
N VAL A 44 -16.21 2.87 -5.92
CA VAL A 44 -16.19 4.15 -5.19
C VAL A 44 -14.98 4.99 -5.59
N LEU A 45 -13.79 4.38 -5.60
CA LEU A 45 -12.55 5.10 -5.93
C LEU A 45 -12.51 5.51 -7.41
N GLU A 46 -12.88 4.63 -8.36
CA GLU A 46 -12.94 4.98 -9.77
C GLU A 46 -13.92 6.11 -10.05
N LYS A 47 -15.10 6.11 -9.40
CA LYS A 47 -16.06 7.21 -9.51
C LYS A 47 -15.43 8.52 -9.02
N LEU A 48 -14.75 8.50 -7.87
CA LEU A 48 -14.14 9.69 -7.30
C LEU A 48 -12.99 10.20 -8.18
N ILE A 49 -12.13 9.31 -8.66
CA ILE A 49 -11.03 9.61 -9.59
C ILE A 49 -11.58 10.23 -10.87
N HIS A 50 -12.58 9.61 -11.48
CA HIS A 50 -13.19 10.13 -12.72
C HIS A 50 -13.88 11.47 -12.52
N THR A 51 -14.65 11.64 -11.43
CA THR A 51 -15.36 12.91 -11.13
C THR A 51 -14.39 14.08 -10.95
N ASN A 52 -13.19 13.82 -10.46
CA ASN A 52 -12.15 14.82 -10.28
C ASN A 52 -11.21 14.96 -11.50
N GLU A 53 -11.56 14.36 -12.65
CA GLU A 53 -10.78 14.43 -13.89
C GLU A 53 -9.33 13.91 -13.71
N LEU A 54 -9.18 12.87 -12.88
CA LEU A 54 -7.93 12.17 -12.67
C LEU A 54 -7.86 10.91 -13.53
N THR A 55 -6.65 10.42 -13.76
CA THR A 55 -6.39 9.12 -14.40
C THR A 55 -5.61 8.24 -13.43
N PHE A 56 -6.09 7.01 -13.24
CA PHE A 56 -5.33 5.96 -12.57
C PHE A 56 -4.54 5.15 -13.59
N THR A 57 -3.27 4.93 -13.29
CA THR A 57 -2.38 4.06 -14.05
C THR A 57 -1.88 2.94 -13.14
N GLU A 58 -2.20 1.69 -13.49
CA GLU A 58 -1.75 0.52 -12.75
C GLU A 58 -0.25 0.32 -12.92
N LEU A 59 0.46 0.07 -11.82
CA LEU A 59 1.87 -0.30 -11.80
C LEU A 59 2.04 -1.82 -11.71
N PHE A 60 1.29 -2.46 -10.81
CA PHE A 60 1.32 -3.91 -10.61
C PHE A 60 0.10 -4.39 -9.85
N THR A 61 -0.11 -5.68 -9.88
CA THR A 61 -1.08 -6.37 -9.02
C THR A 61 -0.36 -7.19 -7.96
N ALA A 62 -1.00 -7.37 -6.81
CA ALA A 62 -0.47 -8.18 -5.71
C ALA A 62 -1.57 -8.98 -5.03
N HIS A 63 -1.22 -10.19 -4.56
CA HIS A 63 -2.06 -10.95 -3.65
C HIS A 63 -1.83 -10.48 -2.21
N PRO A 64 -2.84 -10.63 -1.33
CA PRO A 64 -2.71 -10.20 0.05
C PRO A 64 -1.60 -10.96 0.79
N HIS A 65 -0.85 -10.20 1.57
CA HIS A 65 0.14 -10.71 2.50
C HIS A 65 -0.08 -10.05 3.85
N ILE A 66 0.43 -10.66 4.91
CA ILE A 66 0.57 -10.00 6.20
C ILE A 66 2.00 -9.52 6.39
N PHE A 67 2.15 -8.36 7.03
CA PHE A 67 3.43 -7.92 7.61
C PHE A 67 3.41 -8.20 9.10
N ILE A 68 4.44 -8.90 9.57
CA ILE A 68 4.64 -9.30 10.96
C ILE A 68 6.11 -9.17 11.33
N GLY A 69 6.40 -9.14 12.63
CA GLY A 69 7.77 -9.23 13.10
C GLY A 69 8.41 -10.59 12.80
N LYS A 70 9.72 -10.62 12.51
CA LYS A 70 10.44 -11.88 12.25
C LYS A 70 10.42 -12.88 13.42
N THR A 71 10.13 -12.41 14.62
CA THR A 71 9.99 -13.24 15.83
C THR A 71 8.55 -13.62 16.15
N HIS A 72 7.60 -13.21 15.28
CA HIS A 72 6.18 -13.53 15.44
C HIS A 72 5.98 -15.06 15.40
N PRO A 73 5.05 -15.63 16.19
CA PRO A 73 4.77 -17.07 16.20
C PRO A 73 4.45 -17.67 14.82
N LEU A 74 3.88 -16.88 13.91
CA LEU A 74 3.54 -17.30 12.55
C LEU A 74 4.66 -17.01 11.52
N ALA A 75 5.82 -16.50 11.93
CA ALA A 75 6.87 -16.05 11.01
C ALA A 75 7.48 -17.15 10.13
N ASN A 76 7.41 -18.40 10.57
CA ASN A 76 7.96 -19.55 9.84
C ASN A 76 6.93 -20.29 8.98
N LYS A 77 5.72 -19.74 8.83
CA LYS A 77 4.69 -20.33 7.97
C LYS A 77 4.87 -19.88 6.52
N ASP A 78 4.60 -20.79 5.60
CA ASP A 78 4.59 -20.48 4.16
C ASP A 78 3.35 -19.69 3.76
N VAL A 79 2.21 -19.92 4.45
CA VAL A 79 0.91 -19.24 4.25
C VAL A 79 0.20 -19.16 5.60
N VAL A 80 -0.53 -18.09 5.84
CA VAL A 80 -1.32 -17.84 7.05
C VAL A 80 -2.77 -17.53 6.65
N SER A 81 -3.74 -18.07 7.41
CA SER A 81 -5.16 -17.74 7.22
C SER A 81 -5.62 -16.64 8.19
N MET A 82 -6.76 -16.01 7.87
CA MET A 82 -7.36 -15.00 8.76
C MET A 82 -7.77 -15.57 10.11
N ASP A 83 -8.18 -16.83 10.18
CA ASP A 83 -8.55 -17.51 11.42
C ASP A 83 -7.35 -17.63 12.37
N GLU A 84 -6.16 -17.88 11.84
CA GLU A 84 -4.93 -17.95 12.64
C GLU A 84 -4.48 -16.60 13.18
N LEU A 85 -5.02 -15.50 12.64
CA LEU A 85 -4.71 -14.14 13.03
C LEU A 85 -5.63 -13.59 14.13
N GLU A 86 -6.72 -14.26 14.49
CA GLU A 86 -7.69 -13.78 15.49
C GLU A 86 -7.06 -13.51 16.87
N GLU A 87 -6.05 -14.29 17.25
CA GLU A 87 -5.35 -14.14 18.53
C GLU A 87 -4.42 -12.91 18.57
N TYR A 88 -4.09 -12.31 17.43
CA TYR A 88 -3.11 -11.25 17.32
C TYR A 88 -3.76 -9.89 17.04
N PRO A 89 -3.17 -8.77 17.54
CA PRO A 89 -3.68 -7.45 17.24
C PRO A 89 -3.54 -7.10 15.76
N TYR A 90 -4.66 -6.73 15.14
CA TYR A 90 -4.67 -6.13 13.81
C TYR A 90 -4.33 -4.65 13.91
N ILE A 91 -3.40 -4.18 13.10
CA ILE A 91 -2.97 -2.78 13.06
C ILE A 91 -3.23 -2.25 11.67
N SER A 92 -3.95 -1.14 11.57
CA SER A 92 -4.31 -0.51 10.31
C SER A 92 -4.12 1.00 10.37
N PHE A 93 -4.13 1.64 9.20
CA PHE A 93 -4.15 3.10 9.12
C PHE A 93 -5.56 3.65 9.33
N GLU A 94 -5.69 4.72 10.11
CA GLU A 94 -6.95 5.46 10.21
C GLU A 94 -7.18 6.34 9.00
N GLN A 95 -8.45 6.54 8.65
CA GLN A 95 -8.85 7.34 7.49
C GLN A 95 -9.52 8.68 7.87
N GLY A 96 -9.28 9.17 9.10
CA GLY A 96 -9.74 10.49 9.57
C GLY A 96 -11.24 10.70 9.38
N ASP A 97 -11.61 11.86 8.84
CA ASP A 97 -13.02 12.24 8.61
C ASP A 97 -13.70 11.40 7.51
N HIS A 98 -12.92 10.76 6.66
CA HIS A 98 -13.38 9.85 5.61
C HIS A 98 -13.23 8.38 6.04
N ASN A 99 -13.50 8.07 7.31
CA ASN A 99 -13.36 6.74 7.90
C ASN A 99 -14.42 5.75 7.37
N SER A 100 -14.26 5.40 6.10
CA SER A 100 -15.06 4.38 5.41
C SER A 100 -14.16 3.24 4.95
N PHE A 101 -14.70 2.03 4.97
CA PHE A 101 -13.99 0.83 4.48
C PHE A 101 -13.51 0.96 3.03
N TYR A 102 -14.15 1.81 2.22
CA TYR A 102 -13.75 2.07 0.84
C TYR A 102 -12.43 2.83 0.71
N PHE A 103 -12.04 3.59 1.74
CA PHE A 103 -10.78 4.36 1.76
C PHE A 103 -9.67 3.66 2.55
N SER A 104 -9.94 2.49 3.13
CA SER A 104 -8.94 1.74 3.89
C SER A 104 -7.73 1.37 3.01
N GLU A 105 -6.55 1.49 3.57
CA GLU A 105 -5.30 1.13 2.90
C GLU A 105 -5.05 -0.38 2.91
N GLU A 106 -5.79 -1.11 3.74
CA GLU A 106 -5.70 -2.55 3.86
C GLU A 106 -6.88 -3.24 3.17
N ILE A 107 -6.60 -4.28 2.42
CA ILE A 107 -7.61 -5.18 1.88
C ILE A 107 -8.30 -5.94 3.03
N PHE A 108 -9.53 -6.40 2.82
CA PHE A 108 -10.38 -7.04 3.85
C PHE A 108 -10.72 -6.14 5.04
N SER A 109 -10.81 -4.85 4.82
CA SER A 109 -11.14 -3.84 5.85
C SER A 109 -12.52 -4.04 6.49
N THR A 110 -13.44 -4.74 5.83
CA THR A 110 -14.78 -5.04 6.32
C THR A 110 -14.83 -6.19 7.33
N VAL A 111 -13.77 -6.98 7.43
CA VAL A 111 -13.70 -8.08 8.40
C VAL A 111 -13.55 -7.53 9.81
N VAL A 112 -14.49 -7.89 10.68
CA VAL A 112 -14.43 -7.49 12.10
C VAL A 112 -13.31 -8.25 12.80
N ARG A 113 -12.46 -7.51 13.52
CA ARG A 113 -11.35 -8.07 14.29
C ARG A 113 -11.46 -7.68 15.75
N PRO A 114 -11.40 -8.66 16.68
CA PRO A 114 -11.62 -8.37 18.11
C PRO A 114 -10.53 -7.47 18.70
N LYS A 115 -9.31 -7.53 18.20
CA LYS A 115 -8.16 -6.73 18.64
C LYS A 115 -7.72 -5.84 17.49
N HIS A 116 -8.15 -4.59 17.47
CA HIS A 116 -7.87 -3.66 16.38
C HIS A 116 -7.30 -2.33 16.92
N ILE A 117 -6.14 -1.94 16.40
CA ILE A 117 -5.46 -0.68 16.69
C ILE A 117 -5.32 0.12 15.39
N ARG A 118 -5.73 1.39 15.43
CA ARG A 118 -5.54 2.31 14.30
C ARG A 118 -4.42 3.28 14.58
N VAL A 119 -3.58 3.52 13.58
CA VAL A 119 -2.43 4.43 13.65
C VAL A 119 -2.45 5.43 12.51
N ARG A 120 -1.64 6.48 12.60
CA ARG A 120 -1.52 7.51 11.54
C ARG A 120 -0.25 7.42 10.73
N ASP A 121 0.75 6.70 11.22
CA ASP A 121 2.05 6.68 10.61
C ASP A 121 2.69 5.28 10.64
N ARG A 122 3.59 5.05 9.69
CA ARG A 122 4.28 3.78 9.51
C ARG A 122 5.20 3.41 10.68
N ALA A 123 5.82 4.37 11.33
CA ALA A 123 6.73 4.10 12.44
C ALA A 123 5.98 3.52 13.63
N SER A 124 4.81 4.11 13.96
CA SER A 124 3.89 3.57 14.97
C SER A 124 3.38 2.19 14.59
N LEU A 125 2.99 1.98 13.32
CA LEU A 125 2.54 0.67 12.84
C LEU A 125 3.63 -0.38 13.06
N PHE A 126 4.85 -0.17 12.59
CA PHE A 126 5.93 -1.13 12.72
C PHE A 126 6.35 -1.38 14.18
N SER A 127 6.32 -0.34 15.02
CA SER A 127 6.59 -0.48 16.45
C SER A 127 5.60 -1.41 17.13
N LEU A 128 4.30 -1.30 16.77
CA LEU A 128 3.25 -2.14 17.32
C LEU A 128 3.28 -3.57 16.75
N LEU A 129 3.62 -3.75 15.46
CA LEU A 129 3.86 -5.08 14.89
C LEU A 129 4.91 -5.84 15.69
N LEU A 130 6.02 -5.16 16.05
CA LEU A 130 7.11 -5.78 16.83
C LEU A 130 6.77 -5.92 18.30
N GLY A 131 6.19 -4.87 18.90
CA GLY A 131 5.98 -4.81 20.36
C GLY A 131 4.82 -5.64 20.87
N LEU A 132 3.82 -5.89 20.04
CA LEU A 132 2.58 -6.60 20.42
C LEU A 132 2.39 -7.94 19.68
N ASN A 133 3.34 -8.39 18.89
CA ASN A 133 3.14 -9.46 17.91
C ASN A 133 1.88 -9.19 17.06
N GLY A 134 1.73 -7.94 16.60
CA GLY A 134 0.61 -7.56 15.76
C GLY A 134 0.86 -7.90 14.29
N TYR A 135 -0.17 -7.70 13.47
CA TYR A 135 -0.07 -7.84 12.03
C TYR A 135 -0.82 -6.71 11.31
N THR A 136 -0.44 -6.46 10.08
CA THR A 136 -1.23 -5.67 9.11
C THR A 136 -1.32 -6.42 7.79
N VAL A 137 -2.34 -6.10 6.97
CA VAL A 137 -2.52 -6.73 5.65
C VAL A 137 -2.04 -5.76 4.57
N SER A 138 -1.23 -6.23 3.65
CA SER A 138 -0.61 -5.41 2.61
C SER A 138 -0.33 -6.21 1.33
N SER A 139 0.28 -5.57 0.35
CA SER A 139 0.67 -6.16 -0.95
C SER A 139 1.82 -7.19 -0.88
N GLY A 140 2.49 -7.31 0.26
CA GLY A 140 3.68 -8.14 0.39
C GLY A 140 4.98 -7.48 -0.08
N VAL A 141 4.90 -6.33 -0.73
CA VAL A 141 6.07 -5.57 -1.18
C VAL A 141 6.68 -4.83 0.01
N ILE A 142 7.85 -5.26 0.44
CA ILE A 142 8.62 -4.62 1.51
C ILE A 142 10.11 -4.59 1.14
N ASP A 143 10.67 -3.40 1.16
CA ASP A 143 12.09 -3.21 0.92
C ASP A 143 12.88 -3.39 2.23
N LYS A 144 13.74 -4.40 2.26
CA LYS A 144 14.56 -4.72 3.44
C LYS A 144 15.64 -3.67 3.71
N GLU A 145 16.15 -3.01 2.69
CA GLU A 145 17.16 -1.96 2.85
C GLU A 145 16.57 -0.73 3.55
N VAL A 146 15.29 -0.44 3.30
CA VAL A 146 14.58 0.71 3.88
C VAL A 146 13.92 0.36 5.22
N ASN A 147 13.29 -0.81 5.32
CA ASN A 147 12.47 -1.18 6.48
C ASN A 147 13.21 -2.09 7.49
N GLY A 148 14.44 -2.46 7.17
CA GLY A 148 15.22 -3.41 7.98
C GLY A 148 14.73 -4.85 7.85
N GLU A 149 15.44 -5.78 8.52
CA GLU A 149 15.14 -7.20 8.47
C GLU A 149 14.15 -7.68 9.54
N ASN A 150 13.62 -6.77 10.35
CA ASN A 150 12.78 -7.13 11.49
C ASN A 150 11.32 -7.35 11.13
N ILE A 151 10.86 -6.81 10.00
CA ILE A 151 9.51 -7.04 9.44
C ILE A 151 9.64 -7.96 8.25
N ILE A 152 8.78 -8.97 8.22
CA ILE A 152 8.68 -9.93 7.13
C ILE A 152 7.28 -9.94 6.55
N SER A 153 7.20 -10.42 5.31
CA SER A 153 5.96 -10.62 4.58
C SER A 153 5.66 -12.11 4.51
N VAL A 154 4.44 -12.51 4.87
CA VAL A 154 3.95 -13.89 4.75
C VAL A 154 2.66 -13.87 3.92
N PRO A 155 2.50 -14.74 2.91
CA PRO A 155 1.28 -14.83 2.11
C PRO A 155 0.04 -15.11 2.97
N LEU A 156 -1.08 -14.47 2.61
CA LEU A 156 -2.38 -14.74 3.19
C LEU A 156 -3.12 -15.79 2.33
N ALA A 157 -3.83 -16.72 2.98
CA ALA A 157 -4.54 -17.81 2.31
C ALA A 157 -5.79 -17.33 1.55
N GLU A 158 -6.39 -16.24 2.02
CA GLU A 158 -7.60 -15.67 1.45
C GLU A 158 -7.34 -15.08 0.07
N GLU A 159 -8.23 -15.41 -0.86
CA GLU A 159 -8.18 -14.88 -2.21
C GLU A 159 -8.49 -13.37 -2.22
N GLY A 160 -7.68 -12.63 -2.96
CA GLY A 160 -7.85 -11.20 -3.16
C GLY A 160 -6.82 -10.69 -4.15
N LEU A 161 -7.16 -9.60 -4.82
CA LEU A 161 -6.25 -8.93 -5.75
C LEU A 161 -6.24 -7.43 -5.46
N MET A 162 -5.05 -6.92 -5.27
CA MET A 162 -4.79 -5.49 -5.11
C MET A 162 -4.22 -4.95 -6.41
N HIS A 163 -4.82 -3.90 -6.94
CA HIS A 163 -4.33 -3.15 -8.10
C HIS A 163 -3.63 -1.90 -7.59
N ILE A 164 -2.33 -1.92 -7.54
CA ILE A 164 -1.51 -0.81 -7.03
C ILE A 164 -1.09 0.06 -8.20
N GLY A 165 -1.26 1.35 -8.05
CA GLY A 165 -0.95 2.30 -9.11
C GLY A 165 -0.81 3.73 -8.62
N TYR A 166 -0.79 4.64 -9.58
CA TYR A 166 -0.75 6.06 -9.31
C TYR A 166 -1.85 6.82 -10.04
N ILE A 167 -2.26 7.94 -9.46
CA ILE A 167 -3.17 8.90 -10.07
C ILE A 167 -2.45 10.19 -10.45
N THR A 168 -2.90 10.79 -11.55
CA THR A 168 -2.44 12.10 -12.03
C THR A 168 -3.63 12.92 -12.50
N ASN A 169 -3.50 14.25 -12.45
CA ASN A 169 -4.51 15.17 -12.95
C ASN A 169 -4.41 15.32 -14.47
N ASN A 170 -5.53 15.16 -15.20
CA ASN A 170 -5.57 15.20 -16.67
C ASN A 170 -5.28 16.57 -17.24
N LYS A 171 -5.42 17.63 -16.41
CA LYS A 171 -5.19 19.03 -16.82
C LYS A 171 -3.78 19.51 -16.51
N MET A 172 -3.02 18.73 -15.77
CA MET A 172 -1.67 19.10 -15.33
C MET A 172 -0.60 18.41 -16.16
N GLN A 173 0.30 19.19 -16.73
CA GLN A 173 1.50 18.64 -17.34
C GLN A 173 2.49 18.25 -16.23
N ARG A 174 2.96 16.99 -16.26
CA ARG A 174 3.92 16.49 -15.29
C ARG A 174 5.26 17.22 -15.42
N SER A 175 5.85 17.57 -14.29
CA SER A 175 7.21 18.10 -14.24
C SER A 175 8.23 17.02 -14.66
N ARG A 176 9.46 17.45 -14.97
CA ARG A 176 10.57 16.52 -15.24
C ARG A 176 10.78 15.59 -14.05
N LEU A 177 10.73 16.11 -12.82
CA LEU A 177 10.87 15.31 -11.59
C LEU A 177 9.76 14.28 -11.43
N GLY A 178 8.51 14.65 -11.71
CA GLY A 178 7.37 13.73 -11.68
C GLY A 178 7.50 12.60 -12.69
N GLN A 179 7.99 12.89 -13.90
CA GLN A 179 8.26 11.87 -14.92
C GLN A 179 9.36 10.91 -14.48
N GLU A 180 10.47 11.41 -13.96
CA GLU A 180 11.58 10.60 -13.44
C GLU A 180 11.16 9.75 -12.24
N TYR A 181 10.28 10.27 -11.37
CA TYR A 181 9.73 9.51 -10.26
C TYR A 181 8.88 8.33 -10.73
N ILE A 182 7.97 8.54 -11.68
CA ILE A 182 7.16 7.46 -12.27
C ILE A 182 8.06 6.42 -12.91
N HIS A 183 9.04 6.83 -13.71
CA HIS A 183 9.98 5.92 -14.34
C HIS A 183 10.76 5.08 -13.31
N ALA A 184 11.20 5.70 -12.23
CA ALA A 184 11.88 5.00 -11.14
C ALA A 184 10.95 3.98 -10.44
N LEU A 185 9.67 4.32 -10.23
CA LEU A 185 8.66 3.39 -9.70
C LEU A 185 8.46 2.19 -10.63
N GLU A 186 8.29 2.42 -11.92
CA GLU A 186 8.11 1.36 -12.91
C GLU A 186 9.32 0.42 -12.96
N GLN A 187 10.54 0.97 -12.92
CA GLN A 187 11.76 0.18 -12.85
C GLN A 187 11.86 -0.64 -11.55
N TYR A 188 11.55 -0.02 -10.42
CA TYR A 188 11.57 -0.69 -9.12
C TYR A 188 10.61 -1.88 -9.10
N VAL A 189 9.36 -1.67 -9.52
CA VAL A 189 8.33 -2.72 -9.59
C VAL A 189 8.75 -3.83 -10.56
N SER A 190 9.27 -3.49 -11.74
CA SER A 190 9.75 -4.48 -12.72
C SER A 190 10.87 -5.37 -12.16
N ASN A 191 11.74 -4.80 -11.34
CA ASN A 191 12.81 -5.54 -10.68
C ASN A 191 12.27 -6.39 -9.51
N TYR A 192 11.32 -5.85 -8.75
CA TYR A 192 10.72 -6.53 -7.60
C TYR A 192 9.88 -7.74 -8.04
N GLY A 193 9.11 -7.64 -9.10
CA GLY A 193 8.27 -8.71 -9.64
C GLY A 193 9.05 -9.96 -10.09
N ARG A 194 10.37 -9.84 -10.33
CA ARG A 194 11.25 -10.99 -10.60
C ARG A 194 11.58 -11.80 -9.32
N HIS A 195 11.32 -11.27 -8.15
CA HIS A 195 11.60 -11.90 -6.86
C HIS A 195 10.33 -12.41 -6.16
N ILE A 196 9.14 -12.01 -6.61
CA ILE A 196 7.87 -12.55 -6.10
C ILE A 196 7.52 -13.78 -6.94
N LYS A 197 7.78 -14.98 -6.41
CA LYS A 197 7.16 -16.19 -6.94
C LYS A 197 5.66 -16.12 -6.65
N LEU A 198 4.87 -15.88 -7.69
CA LEU A 198 3.43 -16.11 -7.62
C LEU A 198 3.20 -17.58 -7.23
N PRO A 199 2.29 -17.90 -6.31
CA PRO A 199 1.93 -19.28 -6.06
C PRO A 199 1.45 -19.89 -7.37
N GLU A 200 2.09 -21.00 -7.80
CA GLU A 200 1.64 -21.75 -8.97
C GLU A 200 0.23 -22.25 -8.69
N ASN A 201 -0.75 -21.82 -9.51
CA ASN A 201 -2.09 -22.36 -9.50
C ASN A 201 -2.00 -23.87 -9.69
N LYS A 202 -2.11 -24.63 -8.61
CA LYS A 202 -2.42 -26.07 -8.69
C LYS A 202 -3.85 -26.20 -9.19
N LYS A 203 -3.96 -26.58 -10.49
CA LYS A 203 -5.22 -27.02 -11.10
C LYS A 203 -5.76 -28.24 -10.40
#